data_cd8d52b68aa746361f7bffb3fb136ef3
#
_entry.id   cd8d52b68aa746361f7bffb3fb136ef3
#
_cell.length_a   1.000
_cell.length_b   1.000
_cell.length_c   1.000
_cell.angle_alpha   90.00
_cell.angle_beta   90.00
_cell.angle_gamma   90.00
#
_symmetry.space_group_name_H-M   'P 1'
#
loop_
_entity.id
_entity.type
_entity.pdbx_description
1 polymer ?
#
loop_
_entity_poly.entity_id
_entity_poly.type
_entity_poly.pdbx_seq_one_letter_code
_entity_poly.pdbx_strand_id
1 'polypeptide(L)'
;MQIQVIKRNGSVEEFDPSRITRAIELAVTAINGHQCDVENVTDIVSREIYLICGHDNSKIGIEKIQDMVEQALMQQGCYEVAKEYIVYRSKRAEEREEYREKLQKKFEKSNLSVTKKDGSKELFDIEKIHKLFDRSCQWYEKTCSFEDLKQAFKKNIVADISTKDISRLLIKTCIDLVTIENIDWEHIAARIRLFDLYKELGRKYSPEGYRDLVRSLTKSGKYSTRFAEYSDEELMDAASVLDKSIDLGYRYTTIHSLTKRYLIKKKELPQEMYLSVALFLALAEKPEDRLGFAKALYRACATGEISLPTPTLLNARTNFAQLSSCFKINIDDDLRGIYHGIENMAQISKFGGGIGSYLGHIRSKGSHIRGVVGASGGVTPWTKVINDTGIAVNQLGARLGAISVTLDVWHLDIYDFLDLQTETGDIRSKAFDVF
;
A
#
# COMPACT_ATOMS: atom_id res chain seq x y z
N MET A 1 -9.39 13.12 -12.27
CA MET A 1 -9.02 11.69 -12.25
C MET A 1 -7.53 11.60 -12.52
N GLN A 2 -6.72 11.20 -11.52
CA GLN A 2 -5.25 11.08 -11.70
C GLN A 2 -4.90 9.63 -12.03
N ILE A 3 -4.59 9.36 -13.29
CA ILE A 3 -4.11 8.05 -13.75
C ILE A 3 -2.59 8.05 -13.70
N GLN A 4 -2.01 6.94 -13.30
CA GLN A 4 -0.57 6.76 -13.20
C GLN A 4 -0.06 5.81 -14.28
N VAL A 5 1.01 6.19 -14.98
CA VAL A 5 1.68 5.37 -15.98
C VAL A 5 2.90 4.69 -15.38
N ILE A 6 2.93 3.36 -15.46
CA ILE A 6 4.10 2.56 -15.10
C ILE A 6 5.05 2.53 -16.28
N LYS A 7 6.22 3.14 -16.13
CA LYS A 7 7.27 3.08 -17.15
C LYS A 7 7.98 1.72 -17.15
N ARG A 8 8.73 1.43 -18.21
CA ARG A 8 9.51 0.19 -18.37
C ARG A 8 10.53 -0.06 -17.25
N ASN A 9 11.06 1.00 -16.65
CA ASN A 9 11.97 0.90 -15.51
C ASN A 9 11.26 0.76 -14.14
N GLY A 10 9.91 0.60 -14.16
CA GLY A 10 9.10 0.50 -12.96
C GLY A 10 8.79 1.83 -12.27
N SER A 11 9.30 2.96 -12.75
CA SER A 11 8.92 4.28 -12.22
C SER A 11 7.49 4.61 -12.62
N VAL A 12 6.82 5.38 -11.78
CA VAL A 12 5.43 5.78 -11.97
C VAL A 12 5.38 7.29 -12.17
N GLU A 13 4.72 7.73 -13.24
CA GLU A 13 4.46 9.13 -13.54
C GLU A 13 2.97 9.35 -13.79
N GLU A 14 2.53 10.60 -13.72
CA GLU A 14 1.17 10.98 -14.06
C GLU A 14 0.94 10.82 -15.58
N PHE A 15 -0.27 10.37 -15.95
CA PHE A 15 -0.65 10.25 -17.34
C PHE A 15 -0.78 11.63 -17.99
N ASP A 16 -0.08 11.81 -19.11
CA ASP A 16 -0.04 13.04 -19.88
C ASP A 16 -0.35 12.74 -21.33
N PRO A 17 -1.58 13.07 -21.81
CA PRO A 17 -1.99 12.85 -23.20
C PRO A 17 -1.08 13.52 -24.25
N SER A 18 -0.46 14.65 -23.91
CA SER A 18 0.42 15.37 -24.84
C SER A 18 1.62 14.55 -25.31
N ARG A 19 2.02 13.55 -24.52
CA ARG A 19 3.08 12.60 -24.91
C ARG A 19 2.64 11.65 -26.02
N ILE A 20 1.35 11.29 -26.07
CA ILE A 20 0.77 10.49 -27.15
C ILE A 20 0.75 11.34 -28.41
N THR A 21 0.18 12.54 -28.33
CA THR A 21 0.16 13.51 -29.44
C THR A 21 1.53 13.66 -30.06
N ARG A 22 2.55 13.99 -29.24
CA ARG A 22 3.91 14.17 -29.71
C ARG A 22 4.53 12.94 -30.36
N ALA A 23 4.22 11.74 -29.85
CA ALA A 23 4.73 10.49 -30.42
C ALA A 23 4.12 10.22 -31.82
N ILE A 24 2.84 10.52 -32.00
CA ILE A 24 2.15 10.38 -33.29
C ILE A 24 2.63 11.46 -34.27
N GLU A 25 2.78 12.72 -33.84
CA GLU A 25 3.32 13.82 -34.65
C GLU A 25 4.71 13.50 -35.22
N LEU A 26 5.57 12.87 -34.43
CA LEU A 26 6.88 12.42 -34.91
C LEU A 26 6.76 11.38 -36.01
N ALA A 27 5.82 10.46 -35.93
CA ALA A 27 5.56 9.47 -36.98
C ALA A 27 4.97 10.12 -38.24
N VAL A 28 4.04 11.07 -38.10
CA VAL A 28 3.47 11.85 -39.20
C VAL A 28 4.56 12.66 -39.92
N THR A 29 5.44 13.29 -39.18
CA THR A 29 6.54 14.10 -39.73
C THR A 29 7.53 13.23 -40.52
N ALA A 30 7.80 12.01 -40.07
CA ALA A 30 8.71 11.08 -40.73
C ALA A 30 8.25 10.62 -42.11
N ILE A 31 6.92 10.65 -42.39
CA ILE A 31 6.33 10.26 -43.68
C ILE A 31 5.91 11.44 -44.57
N ASN A 32 6.47 12.63 -44.34
CA ASN A 32 6.21 13.85 -45.11
C ASN A 32 4.72 14.29 -45.14
N GLY A 33 4.00 14.16 -44.03
CA GLY A 33 2.72 14.83 -43.85
C GLY A 33 1.49 14.13 -44.39
N HIS A 34 1.37 12.83 -44.24
CA HIS A 34 0.08 12.13 -44.46
C HIS A 34 -1.00 12.67 -43.54
N GLN A 35 -2.22 12.85 -44.09
CA GLN A 35 -3.38 13.29 -43.33
C GLN A 35 -3.75 12.25 -42.23
N CYS A 36 -3.43 12.56 -41.02
CA CYS A 36 -3.89 11.85 -39.83
C CYS A 36 -4.34 12.88 -38.80
N ASP A 37 -5.56 12.73 -38.33
CA ASP A 37 -6.06 13.58 -37.26
C ASP A 37 -5.46 13.11 -35.92
N VAL A 38 -4.30 13.69 -35.57
CA VAL A 38 -3.51 13.33 -34.40
C VAL A 38 -4.27 13.60 -33.10
N GLU A 39 -5.06 14.69 -33.06
CA GLU A 39 -5.85 15.07 -31.90
C GLU A 39 -6.96 14.05 -31.65
N ASN A 40 -7.69 13.66 -32.70
CA ASN A 40 -8.74 12.65 -32.60
C ASN A 40 -8.20 11.29 -32.13
N VAL A 41 -7.06 10.84 -32.67
CA VAL A 41 -6.42 9.59 -32.23
C VAL A 41 -6.00 9.67 -30.75
N THR A 42 -5.41 10.80 -30.33
CA THR A 42 -5.03 11.02 -28.93
C THR A 42 -6.24 10.99 -28.01
N ASP A 43 -7.35 11.61 -28.42
CA ASP A 43 -8.61 11.63 -27.65
C ASP A 43 -9.21 10.23 -27.51
N ILE A 44 -9.23 9.45 -28.60
CA ILE A 44 -9.73 8.06 -28.56
C ILE A 44 -8.93 7.24 -27.54
N VAL A 45 -7.59 7.25 -27.65
CA VAL A 45 -6.72 6.52 -26.72
C VAL A 45 -6.89 7.00 -25.29
N SER A 46 -6.99 8.32 -25.08
CA SER A 46 -7.17 8.89 -23.75
C SER A 46 -8.49 8.47 -23.12
N ARG A 47 -9.59 8.49 -23.88
CA ARG A 47 -10.92 8.03 -23.41
C ARG A 47 -10.88 6.55 -23.05
N GLU A 48 -10.25 5.72 -23.87
CA GLU A 48 -10.12 4.29 -23.60
C GLU A 48 -9.30 4.04 -22.32
N ILE A 49 -8.20 4.77 -22.11
CA ILE A 49 -7.41 4.72 -20.86
C ILE A 49 -8.28 5.11 -19.66
N TYR A 50 -9.07 6.19 -19.76
CA TYR A 50 -9.98 6.62 -18.70
C TYR A 50 -11.07 5.58 -18.40
N LEU A 51 -11.60 4.89 -19.42
CA LEU A 51 -12.58 3.82 -19.25
C LEU A 51 -11.97 2.57 -18.57
N ILE A 52 -10.79 2.15 -19.00
CA ILE A 52 -10.11 0.98 -18.41
C ILE A 52 -9.67 1.25 -16.96
N CYS A 53 -9.18 2.46 -16.70
CA CYS A 53 -8.67 2.82 -15.39
C CYS A 53 -9.75 3.19 -14.37
N GLY A 54 -10.97 3.51 -14.77
CA GLY A 54 -12.21 3.67 -13.98
C GLY A 54 -12.18 4.38 -12.62
N HIS A 55 -11.05 4.47 -11.94
CA HIS A 55 -10.89 5.01 -10.58
C HIS A 55 -9.62 5.86 -10.45
N ASP A 56 -9.63 6.82 -9.51
CA ASP A 56 -8.44 7.61 -9.16
C ASP A 56 -7.29 6.73 -8.69
N ASN A 57 -6.05 7.11 -9.08
CA ASN A 57 -4.80 6.40 -8.83
C ASN A 57 -4.66 5.02 -9.49
N SER A 58 -5.50 4.71 -10.47
CA SER A 58 -5.32 3.51 -11.29
C SER A 58 -4.01 3.57 -12.08
N LYS A 59 -3.43 2.40 -12.34
CA LYS A 59 -2.13 2.29 -13.00
C LYS A 59 -2.24 1.54 -14.32
N ILE A 60 -1.61 2.09 -15.37
CA ILE A 60 -1.52 1.47 -16.69
C ILE A 60 -0.06 1.37 -17.15
N GLY A 61 0.32 0.25 -17.75
CA GLY A 61 1.66 0.07 -18.31
C GLY A 61 1.86 0.83 -19.62
N ILE A 62 3.06 1.42 -19.81
CA ILE A 62 3.40 2.17 -21.01
C ILE A 62 3.28 1.35 -22.31
N GLU A 63 3.58 0.03 -22.25
CA GLU A 63 3.44 -0.84 -23.41
C GLU A 63 1.97 -0.94 -23.87
N LYS A 64 1.05 -1.10 -22.91
CA LYS A 64 -0.38 -1.15 -23.20
C LYS A 64 -0.88 0.14 -23.85
N ILE A 65 -0.39 1.30 -23.38
CA ILE A 65 -0.72 2.59 -24.02
C ILE A 65 -0.23 2.61 -25.45
N GLN A 66 0.98 2.13 -25.73
CA GLN A 66 1.53 2.08 -27.08
C GLN A 66 0.75 1.14 -28.01
N ASP A 67 0.31 -0.03 -27.49
CA ASP A 67 -0.53 -0.95 -28.25
C ASP A 67 -1.89 -0.31 -28.59
N MET A 68 -2.48 0.46 -27.66
CA MET A 68 -3.71 1.21 -27.90
C MET A 68 -3.53 2.30 -28.95
N VAL A 69 -2.39 3.01 -28.97
CA VAL A 69 -2.07 4.00 -30.00
C VAL A 69 -1.97 3.34 -31.38
N GLU A 70 -1.30 2.19 -31.50
CA GLU A 70 -1.21 1.43 -32.75
C GLU A 70 -2.59 1.02 -33.25
N GLN A 71 -3.43 0.48 -32.37
CA GLN A 71 -4.80 0.08 -32.71
C GLN A 71 -5.66 1.26 -33.14
N ALA A 72 -5.60 2.37 -32.42
CA ALA A 72 -6.36 3.58 -32.77
C ALA A 72 -5.94 4.18 -34.10
N LEU A 73 -4.65 4.23 -34.41
CA LEU A 73 -4.15 4.66 -35.73
C LEU A 73 -4.68 3.78 -36.87
N MET A 74 -4.69 2.46 -36.68
CA MET A 74 -5.24 1.54 -37.68
C MET A 74 -6.74 1.70 -37.82
N GLN A 75 -7.50 1.85 -36.74
CA GLN A 75 -8.96 2.04 -36.77
C GLN A 75 -9.37 3.35 -37.46
N GLN A 76 -8.55 4.39 -37.35
CA GLN A 76 -8.79 5.69 -37.98
C GLN A 76 -8.29 5.73 -39.44
N GLY A 77 -7.80 4.60 -39.98
CA GLY A 77 -7.33 4.53 -41.36
C GLY A 77 -5.95 5.19 -41.58
N CYS A 78 -5.24 5.57 -40.53
CA CYS A 78 -3.91 6.17 -40.59
C CYS A 78 -2.81 5.09 -40.76
N TYR A 79 -2.95 4.20 -41.71
CA TYR A 79 -2.11 3.00 -41.86
C TYR A 79 -0.61 3.30 -42.03
N GLU A 80 -0.26 4.30 -42.83
CA GLU A 80 1.15 4.65 -43.06
C GLU A 80 1.78 5.25 -41.78
N VAL A 81 0.99 6.05 -41.04
CA VAL A 81 1.43 6.59 -39.73
C VAL A 81 1.58 5.46 -38.70
N ALA A 82 0.64 4.52 -38.66
CA ALA A 82 0.70 3.35 -37.79
C ALA A 82 1.95 2.51 -38.07
N LYS A 83 2.24 2.26 -39.37
CA LYS A 83 3.43 1.53 -39.80
C LYS A 83 4.72 2.22 -39.35
N GLU A 84 4.83 3.53 -39.56
CA GLU A 84 6.01 4.29 -39.12
C GLU A 84 6.14 4.32 -37.62
N TYR A 85 5.02 4.46 -36.89
CA TYR A 85 5.01 4.41 -35.42
C TYR A 85 5.53 3.06 -34.89
N ILE A 86 5.09 1.93 -35.50
CA ILE A 86 5.55 0.58 -35.15
C ILE A 86 7.04 0.41 -35.46
N VAL A 87 7.49 0.85 -36.64
CA VAL A 87 8.91 0.81 -37.04
C VAL A 87 9.77 1.64 -36.10
N TYR A 88 9.35 2.86 -35.76
CA TYR A 88 10.02 3.71 -34.78
C TYR A 88 10.09 3.05 -33.40
N ARG A 89 8.98 2.45 -32.93
CA ARG A 89 8.93 1.70 -31.66
C ARG A 89 9.92 0.54 -31.64
N SER A 90 9.98 -0.25 -32.74
CA SER A 90 10.93 -1.35 -32.91
C SER A 90 12.37 -0.87 -32.88
N LYS A 91 12.70 0.15 -33.67
CA LYS A 91 14.05 0.75 -33.70
C LYS A 91 14.49 1.24 -32.32
N ARG A 92 13.57 1.91 -31.59
CA ARG A 92 13.86 2.35 -30.22
C ARG A 92 14.00 1.17 -29.25
N ALA A 93 13.35 0.04 -29.51
CA ALA A 93 13.55 -1.17 -28.71
C ALA A 93 14.93 -1.78 -28.96
N GLU A 94 15.38 -1.85 -30.22
CA GLU A 94 16.72 -2.31 -30.60
C GLU A 94 17.82 -1.40 -30.02
N GLU A 95 17.70 -0.07 -30.17
CA GLU A 95 18.65 0.89 -29.58
C GLU A 95 18.77 0.73 -28.05
N ARG A 96 17.65 0.45 -27.36
CA ARG A 96 17.65 0.18 -25.93
C ARG A 96 18.35 -1.14 -25.58
N GLU A 97 18.14 -2.16 -26.39
CA GLU A 97 18.76 -3.47 -26.16
C GLU A 97 20.28 -3.39 -26.40
N GLU A 98 20.74 -2.76 -27.47
CA GLU A 98 22.16 -2.48 -27.66
C GLU A 98 22.77 -1.68 -26.51
N TYR A 99 22.02 -0.67 -26.00
CA TYR A 99 22.48 0.11 -24.84
C TYR A 99 22.57 -0.76 -23.59
N ARG A 100 21.63 -1.66 -23.37
CA ARG A 100 21.68 -2.63 -22.26
C ARG A 100 22.88 -3.57 -22.39
N GLU A 101 23.15 -4.11 -23.55
CA GLU A 101 24.32 -4.96 -23.78
C GLU A 101 25.63 -4.19 -23.48
N LYS A 102 25.74 -2.94 -23.90
CA LYS A 102 26.88 -2.09 -23.59
C LYS A 102 27.04 -1.87 -22.08
N LEU A 103 25.93 -1.67 -21.36
CA LEU A 103 25.94 -1.56 -19.91
C LEU A 103 26.33 -2.86 -19.21
N GLN A 104 25.82 -3.99 -19.68
CA GLN A 104 26.18 -5.31 -19.16
C GLN A 104 27.67 -5.63 -19.32
N LYS A 105 28.25 -5.26 -20.47
CA LYS A 105 29.71 -5.38 -20.71
C LYS A 105 30.52 -4.45 -19.80
N LYS A 106 30.01 -3.22 -19.51
CA LYS A 106 30.62 -2.31 -18.53
C LYS A 106 30.54 -2.85 -17.10
N PHE A 107 29.42 -3.48 -16.74
CA PHE A 107 29.23 -4.13 -15.44
C PHE A 107 30.24 -5.26 -15.24
N GLU A 108 30.40 -6.15 -16.24
CA GLU A 108 31.38 -7.25 -16.20
C GLU A 108 32.81 -6.77 -16.04
N LYS A 109 33.15 -5.65 -16.64
CA LYS A 109 34.50 -5.05 -16.56
C LYS A 109 34.67 -4.11 -15.34
N SER A 110 33.70 -4.06 -14.42
CA SER A 110 33.69 -3.15 -13.26
C SER A 110 33.88 -1.65 -13.61
N ASN A 111 33.49 -1.24 -14.83
CA ASN A 111 33.66 0.12 -15.36
C ASN A 111 32.34 0.93 -15.31
N LEU A 112 31.42 0.55 -14.44
CA LEU A 112 30.17 1.27 -14.24
C LEU A 112 30.35 2.37 -13.18
N SER A 113 29.85 3.57 -13.46
CA SER A 113 29.88 4.69 -12.48
C SER A 113 28.67 4.64 -11.55
N VAL A 114 28.88 4.88 -10.26
CA VAL A 114 27.88 4.94 -9.22
C VAL A 114 27.91 6.31 -8.55
N THR A 115 26.74 6.93 -8.40
CA THR A 115 26.60 8.21 -7.69
C THR A 115 26.24 7.98 -6.23
N LYS A 116 27.05 8.52 -5.30
CA LYS A 116 26.82 8.47 -3.85
C LYS A 116 25.77 9.49 -3.40
N LYS A 117 25.36 9.39 -2.12
CA LYS A 117 24.41 10.35 -1.50
C LYS A 117 24.95 11.80 -1.48
N ASP A 118 26.25 11.98 -1.39
CA ASP A 118 26.94 13.28 -1.40
C ASP A 118 27.18 13.83 -2.81
N GLY A 119 26.71 13.13 -3.85
CA GLY A 119 26.92 13.51 -5.26
C GLY A 119 28.25 13.07 -5.85
N SER A 120 29.18 12.53 -5.07
CA SER A 120 30.45 12.01 -5.58
C SER A 120 30.23 10.75 -6.42
N LYS A 121 31.10 10.52 -7.41
CA LYS A 121 31.07 9.32 -8.26
C LYS A 121 32.18 8.36 -7.88
N GLU A 122 31.88 7.08 -7.84
CA GLU A 122 32.85 6.00 -7.69
C GLU A 122 32.58 4.90 -8.70
N LEU A 123 33.54 4.00 -8.92
CA LEU A 123 33.33 2.82 -9.72
C LEU A 123 32.45 1.82 -8.95
N PHE A 124 31.57 1.15 -9.67
CA PHE A 124 30.74 0.09 -9.15
C PHE A 124 31.59 -1.06 -8.67
N ASP A 125 31.40 -1.45 -7.43
CA ASP A 125 32.13 -2.53 -6.78
C ASP A 125 31.18 -3.69 -6.47
N ILE A 126 31.30 -4.77 -7.23
CA ILE A 126 30.48 -5.97 -7.07
C ILE A 126 30.74 -6.68 -5.74
N GLU A 127 31.94 -6.55 -5.16
CA GLU A 127 32.28 -7.14 -3.88
C GLU A 127 31.47 -6.53 -2.72
N LYS A 128 31.10 -5.25 -2.84
CA LYS A 128 30.19 -4.63 -1.86
C LYS A 128 28.80 -5.27 -1.88
N ILE A 129 28.31 -5.66 -3.07
CA ILE A 129 27.03 -6.38 -3.21
C ILE A 129 27.17 -7.80 -2.71
N HIS A 130 28.27 -8.48 -3.04
CA HIS A 130 28.53 -9.84 -2.55
C HIS A 130 28.50 -9.89 -1.02
N LYS A 131 29.26 -8.99 -0.36
CA LYS A 131 29.25 -8.90 1.12
C LYS A 131 27.86 -8.58 1.69
N LEU A 132 27.05 -7.75 1.02
CA LEU A 132 25.68 -7.49 1.45
C LEU A 132 24.81 -8.74 1.27
N PHE A 133 24.97 -9.45 0.15
CA PHE A 133 24.27 -10.71 -0.10
C PHE A 133 24.64 -11.77 0.94
N ASP A 134 25.91 -12.04 1.20
CA ASP A 134 26.35 -13.04 2.17
C ASP A 134 25.73 -12.79 3.54
N ARG A 135 25.75 -11.52 3.97
CA ARG A 135 25.11 -11.14 5.23
C ARG A 135 23.59 -11.30 5.21
N SER A 136 22.95 -11.10 4.06
CA SER A 136 21.49 -11.23 3.90
C SER A 136 21.06 -12.67 3.68
N CYS A 137 21.94 -13.51 3.09
CA CYS A 137 21.69 -14.90 2.75
C CYS A 137 21.87 -15.87 3.91
N GLN A 138 22.41 -15.41 5.05
CA GLN A 138 22.63 -16.25 6.22
C GLN A 138 21.39 -17.14 6.50
N TRP A 139 21.60 -18.47 6.60
CA TRP A 139 20.62 -19.56 6.73
C TRP A 139 19.92 -19.99 5.41
N TYR A 140 20.15 -19.30 4.29
CA TYR A 140 19.53 -19.60 2.99
C TYR A 140 20.56 -19.91 1.90
N GLU A 141 21.80 -20.19 2.28
CA GLU A 141 22.93 -20.43 1.35
C GLU A 141 22.71 -21.65 0.45
N LYS A 142 21.86 -22.59 0.89
CA LYS A 142 21.54 -23.81 0.11
C LYS A 142 20.51 -23.56 -0.99
N THR A 143 19.67 -22.55 -0.82
CA THR A 143 18.52 -22.27 -1.70
C THR A 143 18.71 -21.01 -2.53
N CYS A 144 19.60 -20.10 -2.10
CA CYS A 144 19.87 -18.84 -2.78
C CYS A 144 21.36 -18.68 -3.06
N SER A 145 21.72 -18.44 -4.31
CA SER A 145 23.11 -18.24 -4.72
C SER A 145 23.40 -16.80 -5.13
N PHE A 146 24.62 -16.32 -4.88
CA PHE A 146 25.05 -15.01 -5.35
C PHE A 146 25.09 -14.93 -6.87
N GLU A 147 25.39 -16.03 -7.57
CA GLU A 147 25.45 -16.03 -9.03
C GLU A 147 24.07 -15.82 -9.64
N ASP A 148 22.98 -16.42 -9.09
CA ASP A 148 21.61 -16.18 -9.55
C ASP A 148 21.23 -14.72 -9.37
N LEU A 149 21.52 -14.13 -8.19
CA LEU A 149 21.29 -12.72 -7.93
C LEU A 149 22.05 -11.84 -8.92
N LYS A 150 23.33 -12.11 -9.15
CA LYS A 150 24.23 -11.36 -10.03
C LYS A 150 23.73 -11.37 -11.48
N GLN A 151 23.32 -12.55 -11.99
CA GLN A 151 22.77 -12.69 -13.34
C GLN A 151 21.46 -11.94 -13.50
N ALA A 152 20.55 -12.05 -12.54
CA ALA A 152 19.27 -11.32 -12.56
C ALA A 152 19.45 -9.80 -12.38
N PHE A 153 20.36 -9.37 -11.50
CA PHE A 153 20.71 -7.97 -11.29
C PHE A 153 21.32 -7.33 -12.54
N LYS A 154 22.23 -8.02 -13.22
CA LYS A 154 22.88 -7.58 -14.47
C LYS A 154 21.86 -7.22 -15.56
N LYS A 155 20.76 -7.97 -15.66
CA LYS A 155 19.69 -7.71 -16.66
C LYS A 155 18.98 -6.37 -16.47
N ASN A 156 18.95 -5.88 -15.25
CA ASN A 156 18.16 -4.69 -14.85
C ASN A 156 19.02 -3.45 -14.55
N ILE A 157 20.34 -3.51 -14.73
CA ILE A 157 21.24 -2.42 -14.37
C ILE A 157 21.06 -1.23 -15.31
N VAL A 158 21.21 -0.01 -14.76
CA VAL A 158 21.14 1.24 -15.50
C VAL A 158 22.44 2.05 -15.32
N ALA A 159 22.76 2.94 -16.28
CA ALA A 159 23.92 3.81 -16.16
C ALA A 159 23.74 4.84 -15.03
N ASP A 160 24.86 5.30 -14.47
CA ASP A 160 24.94 6.32 -13.41
C ASP A 160 23.96 6.03 -12.24
N ILE A 161 23.81 4.75 -11.90
CA ILE A 161 22.91 4.31 -10.82
C ILE A 161 23.34 4.92 -9.47
N SER A 162 22.38 5.41 -8.69
CA SER A 162 22.69 5.87 -7.34
C SER A 162 22.80 4.70 -6.36
N THR A 163 23.57 4.87 -5.27
CA THR A 163 23.65 3.84 -4.21
C THR A 163 22.29 3.47 -3.62
N LYS A 164 21.34 4.40 -3.59
CA LYS A 164 19.97 4.17 -3.15
C LYS A 164 19.20 3.30 -4.15
N ASP A 165 19.41 3.54 -5.44
CA ASP A 165 18.73 2.78 -6.48
C ASP A 165 19.34 1.40 -6.65
N ILE A 166 20.63 1.21 -6.32
CA ILE A 166 21.25 -0.13 -6.22
C ILE A 166 20.51 -0.97 -5.18
N SER A 167 20.29 -0.47 -3.95
CA SER A 167 19.55 -1.22 -2.93
C SER A 167 18.12 -1.56 -3.39
N ARG A 168 17.43 -0.60 -4.02
CA ARG A 168 16.08 -0.83 -4.57
C ARG A 168 16.09 -1.89 -5.67
N LEU A 169 17.06 -1.83 -6.56
CA LEU A 169 17.21 -2.79 -7.64
C LEU A 169 17.55 -4.19 -7.10
N LEU A 170 18.41 -4.31 -6.09
CA LEU A 170 18.70 -5.57 -5.42
C LEU A 170 17.45 -6.17 -4.78
N ILE A 171 16.68 -5.37 -4.05
CA ILE A 171 15.41 -5.81 -3.44
C ILE A 171 14.46 -6.31 -4.54
N LYS A 172 14.29 -5.53 -5.62
CA LYS A 172 13.44 -5.93 -6.75
C LYS A 172 13.94 -7.22 -7.37
N THR A 173 15.23 -7.35 -7.61
CA THR A 173 15.83 -8.55 -8.20
C THR A 173 15.58 -9.79 -7.33
N CYS A 174 15.72 -9.68 -6.00
CA CYS A 174 15.39 -10.78 -5.10
C CYS A 174 13.92 -11.17 -5.20
N ILE A 175 13.00 -10.18 -5.27
CA ILE A 175 11.56 -10.46 -5.42
C ILE A 175 11.24 -11.09 -6.77
N ASP A 176 11.89 -10.67 -7.84
CA ASP A 176 11.73 -11.24 -9.19
C ASP A 176 12.25 -12.71 -9.25
N LEU A 177 13.14 -13.11 -8.33
CA LEU A 177 13.65 -14.49 -8.20
C LEU A 177 12.77 -15.40 -7.32
N VAL A 178 11.74 -14.85 -6.64
CA VAL A 178 10.79 -15.65 -5.85
C VAL A 178 9.98 -16.57 -6.76
N THR A 179 9.97 -17.86 -6.45
CA THR A 179 9.10 -18.85 -7.08
C THR A 179 8.32 -19.63 -6.02
N ILE A 180 7.38 -20.47 -6.44
CA ILE A 180 6.64 -21.35 -5.52
C ILE A 180 7.59 -22.33 -4.83
N GLU A 181 8.61 -22.78 -5.54
CA GLU A 181 9.62 -23.72 -5.04
C GLU A 181 10.70 -23.06 -4.20
N ASN A 182 10.91 -21.73 -4.37
CA ASN A 182 11.94 -20.97 -3.66
C ASN A 182 11.46 -19.61 -3.20
N ILE A 183 10.83 -19.60 -2.04
CA ILE A 183 10.32 -18.40 -1.38
C ILE A 183 11.41 -17.67 -0.55
N ASP A 184 12.56 -18.29 -0.35
CA ASP A 184 13.62 -17.79 0.54
C ASP A 184 14.18 -16.44 0.09
N TRP A 185 14.08 -16.13 -1.21
CA TRP A 185 14.45 -14.83 -1.76
C TRP A 185 13.68 -13.65 -1.14
N GLU A 186 12.48 -13.88 -0.60
CA GLU A 186 11.75 -12.85 0.16
C GLU A 186 12.48 -12.44 1.44
N HIS A 187 13.15 -13.40 2.12
CA HIS A 187 13.91 -13.12 3.33
C HIS A 187 15.16 -12.31 3.03
N ILE A 188 15.83 -12.60 1.90
CA ILE A 188 17.00 -11.83 1.45
C ILE A 188 16.59 -10.39 1.12
N ALA A 189 15.51 -10.21 0.37
CA ALA A 189 14.95 -8.88 0.07
C ALA A 189 14.59 -8.11 1.35
N ALA A 190 13.96 -8.79 2.32
CA ALA A 190 13.62 -8.22 3.62
C ALA A 190 14.85 -7.71 4.37
N ARG A 191 15.91 -8.53 4.42
CA ARG A 191 17.14 -8.18 5.15
C ARG A 191 17.90 -7.04 4.49
N ILE A 192 17.97 -7.00 3.15
CA ILE A 192 18.54 -5.85 2.43
C ILE A 192 17.78 -4.58 2.81
N ARG A 193 16.43 -4.60 2.81
CA ARG A 193 15.62 -3.45 3.21
C ARG A 193 15.82 -3.08 4.68
N LEU A 194 15.94 -4.06 5.56
CA LEU A 194 16.20 -3.88 6.99
C LEU A 194 17.57 -3.22 7.24
N PHE A 195 18.62 -3.67 6.55
CA PHE A 195 19.95 -3.09 6.66
C PHE A 195 20.00 -1.65 6.14
N ASP A 196 19.23 -1.34 5.08
CA ASP A 196 19.04 0.04 4.64
C ASP A 196 18.36 0.89 5.72
N LEU A 197 17.35 0.35 6.39
CA LEU A 197 16.68 1.05 7.51
C LEU A 197 17.64 1.33 8.65
N TYR A 198 18.43 0.36 9.07
CA TYR A 198 19.45 0.55 10.12
C TYR A 198 20.48 1.62 9.72
N LYS A 199 20.90 1.64 8.45
CA LYS A 199 21.81 2.65 7.91
C LYS A 199 21.16 4.04 7.82
N GLU A 200 19.88 4.10 7.45
CA GLU A 200 19.10 5.36 7.42
C GLU A 200 18.97 5.99 8.79
N LEU A 201 18.78 5.17 9.84
CA LEU A 201 18.62 5.63 11.22
C LEU A 201 19.97 5.87 11.94
N GLY A 202 21.06 5.27 11.44
CA GLY A 202 22.40 5.40 12.00
C GLY A 202 22.55 4.78 13.40
N ARG A 203 21.62 3.91 13.83
CA ARG A 203 21.59 3.31 15.15
C ARG A 203 21.16 1.84 15.13
N LYS A 204 21.41 1.17 16.25
CA LYS A 204 21.03 -0.23 16.53
C LYS A 204 20.13 -0.25 17.76
N TYR A 205 19.52 -1.39 18.04
CA TYR A 205 18.81 -1.62 19.29
C TYR A 205 19.77 -1.52 20.48
N SER A 206 19.40 -0.70 21.46
CA SER A 206 20.02 -0.65 22.79
C SER A 206 19.01 -0.08 23.79
N PRO A 207 19.10 -0.43 25.09
CA PRO A 207 18.23 0.11 26.12
C PRO A 207 18.25 1.64 26.20
N GLU A 208 19.46 2.25 26.17
CA GLU A 208 19.63 3.69 26.21
C GLU A 208 19.05 4.36 24.96
N GLY A 209 19.32 3.78 23.78
CA GLY A 209 18.77 4.28 22.51
C GLY A 209 17.26 4.24 22.45
N TYR A 210 16.66 3.22 23.06
CA TYR A 210 15.20 3.12 23.17
C TYR A 210 14.62 4.15 24.13
N ARG A 211 15.19 4.31 25.34
CA ARG A 211 14.81 5.36 26.29
C ARG A 211 14.84 6.74 25.63
N ASP A 212 15.93 7.07 24.96
CA ASP A 212 16.12 8.37 24.30
C ASP A 212 15.11 8.57 23.15
N LEU A 213 14.80 7.51 22.41
CA LEU A 213 13.75 7.50 21.40
C LEU A 213 12.40 7.85 22.01
N VAL A 214 11.98 7.15 23.07
CA VAL A 214 10.69 7.37 23.73
C VAL A 214 10.60 8.81 24.23
N ARG A 215 11.62 9.30 24.94
CA ARG A 215 11.66 10.67 25.48
C ARG A 215 11.59 11.72 24.36
N SER A 216 12.35 11.54 23.27
CA SER A 216 12.34 12.44 22.12
C SER A 216 10.99 12.46 21.41
N LEU A 217 10.36 11.28 21.21
CA LEU A 217 9.08 11.19 20.52
C LEU A 217 7.92 11.70 21.39
N THR A 218 7.98 11.50 22.72
CA THR A 218 7.02 12.08 23.67
C THR A 218 7.13 13.61 23.67
N LYS A 219 8.35 14.15 23.77
CA LYS A 219 8.59 15.60 23.73
C LYS A 219 8.11 16.26 22.44
N SER A 220 8.25 15.55 21.30
CA SER A 220 7.79 16.05 19.99
C SER A 220 6.30 15.81 19.70
N GLY A 221 5.53 15.25 20.66
CA GLY A 221 4.11 14.94 20.54
C GLY A 221 3.76 13.81 19.59
N LYS A 222 4.76 13.05 19.12
CA LYS A 222 4.55 11.87 18.28
C LYS A 222 4.17 10.64 19.08
N TYR A 223 4.70 10.52 20.30
CA TYR A 223 4.26 9.55 21.29
C TYR A 223 3.34 10.22 22.31
N SER A 224 2.52 9.42 22.94
CA SER A 224 1.60 9.85 23.99
C SER A 224 2.37 10.42 25.18
N THR A 225 1.84 11.51 25.76
CA THR A 225 2.34 12.08 27.01
C THR A 225 2.32 11.08 28.17
N ARG A 226 1.49 10.04 28.10
CA ARG A 226 1.41 8.96 29.09
C ARG A 226 2.70 8.15 29.24
N PHE A 227 3.62 8.19 28.27
CA PHE A 227 4.93 7.58 28.42
C PHE A 227 5.78 8.25 29.52
N ALA A 228 5.38 9.43 30.01
CA ALA A 228 5.98 10.04 31.20
C ALA A 228 5.69 9.27 32.51
N GLU A 229 4.70 8.36 32.52
CA GLU A 229 4.42 7.48 33.64
C GLU A 229 5.52 6.41 33.86
N TYR A 230 6.37 6.16 32.87
CA TYR A 230 7.52 5.26 32.98
C TYR A 230 8.79 6.04 33.40
N SER A 231 9.57 5.52 34.33
CA SER A 231 10.91 6.03 34.63
C SER A 231 11.91 5.67 33.50
N ASP A 232 13.11 6.27 33.54
CA ASP A 232 14.15 5.93 32.56
C ASP A 232 14.68 4.50 32.77
N GLU A 233 14.76 4.05 34.03
CA GLU A 233 15.14 2.69 34.40
C GLU A 233 14.11 1.67 33.88
N GLU A 234 12.82 1.93 34.02
CA GLU A 234 11.75 1.07 33.53
C GLU A 234 11.78 0.97 31.99
N LEU A 235 12.03 2.06 31.28
CA LEU A 235 12.17 2.05 29.83
C LEU A 235 13.40 1.24 29.36
N MET A 236 14.52 1.36 30.07
CA MET A 236 15.72 0.57 29.77
C MET A 236 15.53 -0.91 30.09
N ASP A 237 14.88 -1.23 31.24
CA ASP A 237 14.54 -2.60 31.59
C ASP A 237 13.56 -3.22 30.58
N ALA A 238 12.53 -2.49 30.18
CA ALA A 238 11.64 -2.95 29.10
C ALA A 238 12.40 -3.23 27.79
N ALA A 239 13.36 -2.38 27.42
CA ALA A 239 14.15 -2.53 26.20
C ALA A 239 15.18 -3.68 26.26
N SER A 240 15.46 -4.24 27.42
CA SER A 240 16.38 -5.38 27.58
C SER A 240 15.95 -6.63 26.79
N VAL A 241 14.64 -6.74 26.46
CA VAL A 241 14.08 -7.86 25.67
C VAL A 241 14.11 -7.64 24.16
N LEU A 242 14.57 -6.48 23.67
CA LEU A 242 14.64 -6.19 22.24
C LEU A 242 15.60 -7.15 21.54
N ASP A 243 15.07 -7.96 20.63
CA ASP A 243 15.83 -8.96 19.89
C ASP A 243 15.83 -8.67 18.39
N LYS A 244 16.98 -8.22 17.88
CA LYS A 244 17.20 -7.96 16.44
C LYS A 244 17.09 -9.22 15.57
N SER A 245 17.26 -10.42 16.14
CA SER A 245 17.22 -11.67 15.37
C SER A 245 15.82 -11.94 14.82
N ILE A 246 14.77 -11.46 15.52
CA ILE A 246 13.38 -11.54 15.08
C ILE A 246 13.19 -10.80 13.75
N ASP A 247 13.81 -9.64 13.58
CA ASP A 247 13.74 -8.87 12.33
C ASP A 247 14.32 -9.67 11.14
N LEU A 248 15.34 -10.50 11.37
CA LEU A 248 15.97 -11.30 10.31
C LEU A 248 15.07 -12.45 9.82
N GLY A 249 14.05 -12.82 10.58
CA GLY A 249 13.05 -13.81 10.21
C GLY A 249 11.89 -13.26 9.37
N TYR A 250 11.74 -11.94 9.25
CA TYR A 250 10.65 -11.35 8.51
C TYR A 250 10.79 -11.55 6.99
N ARG A 251 9.64 -11.67 6.30
CA ARG A 251 9.54 -11.61 4.85
C ARG A 251 9.49 -10.17 4.36
N TYR A 252 9.76 -9.97 3.07
CA TYR A 252 9.77 -8.63 2.48
C TYR A 252 8.43 -7.88 2.64
N THR A 253 7.32 -8.56 2.46
CA THR A 253 5.97 -8.00 2.64
C THR A 253 5.77 -7.41 4.04
N THR A 254 6.30 -8.07 5.09
CA THR A 254 6.26 -7.60 6.47
C THR A 254 7.09 -6.33 6.65
N ILE A 255 8.38 -6.37 6.30
CA ILE A 255 9.27 -5.20 6.45
C ILE A 255 8.81 -4.03 5.59
N HIS A 256 8.33 -4.30 4.37
CA HIS A 256 7.75 -3.26 3.52
C HIS A 256 6.54 -2.60 4.15
N SER A 257 5.60 -3.38 4.68
CA SER A 257 4.40 -2.87 5.35
C SER A 257 4.75 -2.09 6.61
N LEU A 258 5.66 -2.61 7.46
CA LEU A 258 6.13 -1.92 8.66
C LEU A 258 6.74 -0.56 8.29
N THR A 259 7.70 -0.53 7.38
CA THR A 259 8.41 0.71 7.00
C THR A 259 7.53 1.73 6.26
N LYS A 260 6.54 1.27 5.49
CA LYS A 260 5.66 2.13 4.71
C LYS A 260 4.53 2.71 5.52
N ARG A 261 3.95 1.93 6.44
CA ARG A 261 2.68 2.24 7.09
C ARG A 261 2.80 2.41 8.61
N TYR A 262 3.51 1.52 9.31
CA TYR A 262 3.41 1.41 10.78
C TYR A 262 4.49 2.16 11.55
N LEU A 263 5.74 2.16 11.06
CA LEU A 263 6.84 2.85 11.73
C LEU A 263 6.71 4.38 11.60
N ILE A 264 7.02 5.10 12.66
CA ILE A 264 7.25 6.55 12.57
C ILE A 264 8.50 6.76 11.73
N LYS A 265 8.29 7.28 10.51
CA LYS A 265 9.31 7.37 9.47
C LYS A 265 10.58 8.06 9.99
N LYS A 266 11.73 7.48 9.70
CA LYS A 266 13.07 7.93 10.10
C LYS A 266 13.28 8.07 11.61
N LYS A 267 12.56 7.30 12.42
CA LYS A 267 12.68 7.32 13.87
C LYS A 267 12.71 5.94 14.49
N GLU A 268 11.75 5.07 14.19
CA GLU A 268 11.56 3.77 14.83
C GLU A 268 12.17 2.61 14.04
N LEU A 269 12.68 1.63 14.79
CA LEU A 269 12.98 0.28 14.31
C LEU A 269 11.78 -0.64 14.61
N PRO A 270 11.62 -1.78 13.88
CA PRO A 270 10.48 -2.67 14.03
C PRO A 270 10.20 -3.12 15.46
N GLN A 271 11.22 -3.62 16.17
CA GLN A 271 11.06 -4.13 17.54
C GLN A 271 10.73 -3.01 18.55
N GLU A 272 11.23 -1.79 18.31
CA GLU A 272 10.90 -0.63 19.15
C GLU A 272 9.44 -0.22 19.02
N MET A 273 8.89 -0.34 17.82
CA MET A 273 7.46 -0.09 17.58
C MET A 273 6.61 -1.08 18.39
N TYR A 274 6.90 -2.40 18.28
CA TYR A 274 6.15 -3.41 19.02
C TYR A 274 6.25 -3.22 20.53
N LEU A 275 7.45 -2.92 21.05
CA LEU A 275 7.64 -2.66 22.46
C LEU A 275 6.88 -1.40 22.91
N SER A 276 6.90 -0.33 22.11
CA SER A 276 6.18 0.91 22.46
C SER A 276 4.67 0.71 22.46
N VAL A 277 4.13 -0.09 21.53
CA VAL A 277 2.72 -0.48 21.55
C VAL A 277 2.39 -1.29 22.80
N ALA A 278 3.23 -2.27 23.14
CA ALA A 278 3.04 -3.11 24.33
C ALA A 278 3.08 -2.29 25.62
N LEU A 279 4.05 -1.37 25.76
CA LEU A 279 4.16 -0.48 26.92
C LEU A 279 2.94 0.44 27.05
N PHE A 280 2.44 0.98 25.92
CA PHE A 280 1.23 1.81 25.97
C PHE A 280 0.02 1.03 26.46
N LEU A 281 -0.17 -0.19 25.97
CA LEU A 281 -1.28 -1.06 26.41
C LEU A 281 -1.14 -1.47 27.87
N ALA A 282 0.10 -1.69 28.34
CA ALA A 282 0.40 -2.02 29.72
C ALA A 282 0.08 -0.91 30.72
N LEU A 283 -0.14 0.33 30.28
CA LEU A 283 -0.60 1.42 31.16
C LEU A 283 -2.00 1.17 31.76
N ALA A 284 -2.73 0.21 31.22
CA ALA A 284 -4.02 -0.25 31.80
C ALA A 284 -3.82 -1.20 32.98
N GLU A 285 -2.64 -1.80 33.12
CA GLU A 285 -2.30 -2.70 34.21
C GLU A 285 -1.86 -1.94 35.49
N LYS A 286 -1.86 -2.64 36.61
CA LYS A 286 -1.28 -2.10 37.87
C LYS A 286 0.21 -1.82 37.67
N PRO A 287 0.76 -0.77 38.35
CA PRO A 287 2.16 -0.40 38.15
C PRO A 287 3.16 -1.56 38.29
N GLU A 288 2.94 -2.44 39.26
CA GLU A 288 3.79 -3.61 39.54
C GLU A 288 3.78 -4.65 38.44
N ASP A 289 2.68 -4.75 37.66
CA ASP A 289 2.49 -5.76 36.60
C ASP A 289 2.88 -5.24 35.20
N ARG A 290 2.97 -3.91 35.03
CA ARG A 290 3.13 -3.24 33.71
C ARG A 290 4.30 -3.77 32.89
N LEU A 291 5.49 -3.88 33.48
CA LEU A 291 6.68 -4.30 32.73
C LEU A 291 6.62 -5.78 32.33
N GLY A 292 6.12 -6.63 33.25
CA GLY A 292 5.93 -8.05 32.98
C GLY A 292 4.97 -8.26 31.80
N PHE A 293 3.81 -7.60 31.87
CA PHE A 293 2.81 -7.65 30.80
C PHE A 293 3.37 -7.10 29.46
N ALA A 294 4.03 -5.95 29.48
CA ALA A 294 4.58 -5.32 28.28
C ALA A 294 5.63 -6.22 27.60
N LYS A 295 6.55 -6.83 28.36
CA LYS A 295 7.57 -7.74 27.84
C LYS A 295 6.96 -9.01 27.23
N ALA A 296 5.93 -9.58 27.87
CA ALA A 296 5.22 -10.75 27.37
C ALA A 296 4.46 -10.44 26.09
N LEU A 297 3.69 -9.33 26.07
CA LEU A 297 2.94 -8.89 24.89
C LEU A 297 3.86 -8.54 23.71
N TYR A 298 4.98 -7.83 24.01
CA TYR A 298 6.00 -7.56 22.99
C TYR A 298 6.49 -8.83 22.32
N ARG A 299 6.88 -9.85 23.10
CA ARG A 299 7.36 -11.12 22.54
C ARG A 299 6.30 -11.76 21.65
N ALA A 300 5.09 -11.92 22.16
CA ALA A 300 4.01 -12.55 21.41
C ALA A 300 3.69 -11.83 20.09
N CYS A 301 3.74 -10.49 20.07
CA CYS A 301 3.53 -9.71 18.84
C CYS A 301 4.73 -9.77 17.89
N ALA A 302 5.95 -9.67 18.42
CA ALA A 302 7.17 -9.62 17.62
C ALA A 302 7.46 -10.96 16.93
N THR A 303 7.18 -12.08 17.61
CA THR A 303 7.32 -13.44 17.05
C THR A 303 6.14 -13.88 16.17
N GLY A 304 5.04 -13.11 16.16
CA GLY A 304 3.86 -13.38 15.34
C GLY A 304 2.88 -14.38 15.98
N GLU A 305 3.02 -14.70 17.28
CA GLU A 305 2.04 -15.50 18.01
C GLU A 305 0.71 -14.76 18.16
N ILE A 306 0.75 -13.43 18.27
CA ILE A 306 -0.41 -12.54 18.31
C ILE A 306 -0.29 -11.48 17.22
N SER A 307 -1.37 -11.29 16.47
CA SER A 307 -1.50 -10.17 15.52
C SER A 307 -2.45 -9.12 16.11
N LEU A 308 -1.94 -7.90 16.30
CA LEU A 308 -2.74 -6.77 16.73
C LEU A 308 -3.39 -6.08 15.52
N PRO A 309 -4.61 -5.54 15.68
CA PRO A 309 -5.29 -4.82 14.61
C PRO A 309 -4.53 -3.54 14.22
N THR A 310 -4.68 -3.16 12.94
CA THR A 310 -4.01 -1.98 12.38
C THR A 310 -4.14 -0.71 13.24
N PRO A 311 -5.31 -0.34 13.78
CA PRO A 311 -5.42 0.86 14.63
C PRO A 311 -4.58 0.76 15.90
N THR A 312 -4.52 -0.41 16.53
CA THR A 312 -3.69 -0.60 17.73
C THR A 312 -2.22 -0.39 17.41
N LEU A 313 -1.71 -1.02 16.33
CA LEU A 313 -0.32 -0.85 15.89
C LEU A 313 0.02 0.60 15.50
N LEU A 314 -0.93 1.34 14.92
CA LEU A 314 -0.71 2.72 14.51
C LEU A 314 -0.83 3.72 15.65
N ASN A 315 -1.85 3.56 16.49
CA ASN A 315 -2.32 4.63 17.37
C ASN A 315 -1.97 4.42 18.86
N ALA A 316 -1.77 3.18 19.34
CA ALA A 316 -1.61 2.87 20.76
C ALA A 316 -0.53 3.74 21.42
N ARG A 317 0.58 3.98 20.72
CA ARG A 317 1.69 4.78 21.27
C ARG A 317 1.57 6.29 21.01
N THR A 318 0.45 6.74 20.43
CA THR A 318 0.24 8.16 20.09
C THR A 318 -0.78 8.82 21.01
N ASN A 319 -0.90 10.15 20.93
CA ASN A 319 -1.97 10.88 21.64
C ASN A 319 -3.37 10.61 21.07
N PHE A 320 -3.46 10.08 19.84
CA PHE A 320 -4.71 9.63 19.22
C PHE A 320 -4.86 8.12 19.41
N ALA A 321 -5.25 7.70 20.62
CA ALA A 321 -5.33 6.30 21.01
C ALA A 321 -6.64 5.63 20.58
N GLN A 322 -7.03 5.76 19.31
CA GLN A 322 -8.14 4.98 18.73
C GLN A 322 -7.62 3.58 18.37
N LEU A 323 -8.00 2.57 19.15
CA LEU A 323 -7.43 1.22 19.06
C LEU A 323 -8.32 0.23 18.31
N SER A 324 -9.61 0.52 18.12
CA SER A 324 -10.57 -0.35 17.44
C SER A 324 -10.83 0.13 16.01
N SER A 325 -11.02 -0.80 15.08
CA SER A 325 -11.35 -0.50 13.67
C SER A 325 -12.71 -1.01 13.23
N CYS A 326 -13.33 -1.91 14.01
CA CYS A 326 -14.57 -2.58 13.62
C CYS A 326 -15.60 -2.48 14.77
N PHE A 327 -16.79 -2.04 14.41
CA PHE A 327 -17.89 -1.79 15.34
C PHE A 327 -19.16 -2.45 14.83
N LYS A 328 -19.98 -2.95 15.73
CA LYS A 328 -21.30 -3.52 15.40
C LYS A 328 -22.39 -2.63 15.97
N ILE A 329 -23.41 -2.36 15.18
CA ILE A 329 -24.59 -1.57 15.56
C ILE A 329 -25.83 -2.36 15.21
N ASN A 330 -26.69 -2.56 16.21
CA ASN A 330 -28.07 -3.03 16.01
C ASN A 330 -28.98 -1.82 15.85
N ILE A 331 -29.91 -1.89 14.91
CA ILE A 331 -30.90 -0.83 14.66
C ILE A 331 -32.24 -1.29 15.20
N ASP A 332 -32.83 -0.49 16.06
CA ASP A 332 -34.15 -0.73 16.60
C ASP A 332 -35.25 -0.32 15.60
N ASP A 333 -36.47 -0.93 15.76
CA ASP A 333 -37.62 -0.72 14.86
C ASP A 333 -38.46 0.51 15.25
N ASP A 334 -37.80 1.63 15.51
CA ASP A 334 -38.46 2.93 15.70
C ASP A 334 -37.60 4.07 15.13
N LEU A 335 -38.28 5.18 14.80
CA LEU A 335 -37.64 6.30 14.12
C LEU A 335 -36.43 6.87 14.91
N ARG A 336 -36.53 6.96 16.23
CA ARG A 336 -35.48 7.48 17.10
C ARG A 336 -34.28 6.51 17.13
N GLY A 337 -34.56 5.21 17.28
CA GLY A 337 -33.53 4.15 17.29
C GLY A 337 -32.77 4.09 15.96
N ILE A 338 -33.49 4.17 14.82
CA ILE A 338 -32.89 4.19 13.49
C ILE A 338 -31.93 5.38 13.34
N TYR A 339 -32.40 6.62 13.62
CA TYR A 339 -31.54 7.79 13.49
C TYR A 339 -30.42 7.85 14.50
N HIS A 340 -30.60 7.34 15.72
CA HIS A 340 -29.53 7.20 16.69
C HIS A 340 -28.44 6.22 16.20
N GLY A 341 -28.84 5.11 15.60
CA GLY A 341 -27.92 4.20 14.93
C GLY A 341 -27.13 4.86 13.82
N ILE A 342 -27.79 5.62 12.95
CA ILE A 342 -27.16 6.37 11.86
C ILE A 342 -26.19 7.45 12.39
N GLU A 343 -26.57 8.18 13.44
CA GLU A 343 -25.66 9.13 14.11
C GLU A 343 -24.41 8.45 14.63
N ASN A 344 -24.55 7.32 15.33
CA ASN A 344 -23.43 6.52 15.81
C ASN A 344 -22.52 6.06 14.67
N MET A 345 -23.09 5.63 13.54
CA MET A 345 -22.33 5.27 12.33
C MET A 345 -21.53 6.47 11.81
N ALA A 346 -22.13 7.65 11.74
CA ALA A 346 -21.46 8.87 11.31
C ALA A 346 -20.26 9.21 12.24
N GLN A 347 -20.44 9.12 13.56
CA GLN A 347 -19.38 9.39 14.53
C GLN A 347 -18.24 8.36 14.42
N ILE A 348 -18.55 7.07 14.27
CA ILE A 348 -17.54 6.00 14.11
C ILE A 348 -16.79 6.20 12.77
N SER A 349 -17.50 6.45 11.67
CA SER A 349 -16.92 6.66 10.35
C SER A 349 -15.97 7.86 10.34
N LYS A 350 -16.31 8.96 11.00
CA LYS A 350 -15.45 10.13 11.18
C LYS A 350 -14.07 9.79 11.73
N PHE A 351 -13.98 8.79 12.60
CA PHE A 351 -12.72 8.32 13.18
C PHE A 351 -12.11 7.12 12.44
N GLY A 352 -12.61 6.77 11.25
CA GLY A 352 -12.07 5.72 10.39
C GLY A 352 -12.42 4.29 10.83
N GLY A 353 -13.45 4.13 11.65
CA GLY A 353 -13.99 2.82 12.02
C GLY A 353 -14.84 2.22 10.91
N GLY A 354 -14.66 0.90 10.66
CA GLY A 354 -15.58 0.09 9.85
C GLY A 354 -16.79 -0.33 10.69
N ILE A 355 -17.96 -0.40 10.08
CA ILE A 355 -19.22 -0.61 10.81
C ILE A 355 -19.98 -1.78 10.20
N GLY A 356 -20.35 -2.77 11.03
CA GLY A 356 -21.35 -3.77 10.72
C GLY A 356 -22.69 -3.37 11.31
N SER A 357 -23.70 -3.18 10.45
CA SER A 357 -25.04 -2.77 10.82
C SER A 357 -26.04 -3.91 10.61
N TYR A 358 -26.80 -4.25 11.65
CA TYR A 358 -27.85 -5.26 11.58
C TYR A 358 -29.22 -4.60 11.51
N LEU A 359 -29.99 -4.87 10.45
CA LEU A 359 -31.31 -4.30 10.18
C LEU A 359 -32.46 -5.29 10.39
N GLY A 360 -32.21 -6.52 10.85
CA GLY A 360 -33.23 -7.54 10.98
C GLY A 360 -34.35 -7.24 11.97
N HIS A 361 -34.20 -6.24 12.84
CA HIS A 361 -35.26 -5.79 13.71
C HIS A 361 -36.26 -4.84 13.02
N ILE A 362 -35.86 -4.18 11.92
CA ILE A 362 -36.74 -3.25 11.21
C ILE A 362 -37.86 -4.03 10.53
N ARG A 363 -39.08 -3.60 10.74
CA ARG A 363 -40.27 -4.22 10.13
C ARG A 363 -40.23 -4.12 8.60
N SER A 364 -40.77 -5.16 7.96
CA SER A 364 -40.81 -5.22 6.50
C SER A 364 -41.73 -4.19 5.85
N LYS A 365 -41.53 -3.97 4.56
CA LYS A 365 -42.40 -3.18 3.70
C LYS A 365 -43.86 -3.67 3.80
N GLY A 366 -44.77 -2.70 3.89
CA GLY A 366 -46.19 -2.99 4.01
C GLY A 366 -46.66 -3.31 5.44
N SER A 367 -45.77 -3.39 6.42
CA SER A 367 -46.13 -3.55 7.83
C SER A 367 -46.91 -2.35 8.38
N HIS A 368 -47.65 -2.56 9.48
CA HIS A 368 -48.47 -1.54 10.12
C HIS A 368 -47.61 -0.51 10.90
N ILE A 369 -47.95 0.78 10.79
CA ILE A 369 -47.41 1.82 11.65
C ILE A 369 -48.57 2.56 12.29
N ARG A 370 -48.64 2.56 13.63
CA ARG A 370 -49.70 3.23 14.42
C ARG A 370 -51.11 2.91 13.91
N GLY A 371 -51.39 1.65 13.56
CA GLY A 371 -52.68 1.22 13.06
C GLY A 371 -52.93 1.47 11.57
N VAL A 372 -52.03 2.13 10.87
CA VAL A 372 -52.12 2.35 9.43
C VAL A 372 -51.50 1.17 8.71
N VAL A 373 -52.33 0.44 7.96
CA VAL A 373 -51.93 -0.74 7.17
C VAL A 373 -51.07 -0.31 6.00
N GLY A 374 -49.97 -0.99 5.73
CA GLY A 374 -49.12 -0.74 4.55
C GLY A 374 -48.22 0.51 4.67
N ALA A 375 -48.12 1.11 5.84
CA ALA A 375 -47.40 2.39 6.01
C ALA A 375 -45.85 2.22 6.07
N SER A 376 -45.33 1.00 6.32
CA SER A 376 -43.89 0.78 6.38
C SER A 376 -43.28 0.74 4.99
N GLY A 377 -42.17 1.45 4.79
CA GLY A 377 -41.31 1.39 3.59
C GLY A 377 -40.31 0.23 3.61
N GLY A 378 -40.22 -0.52 4.74
CA GLY A 378 -39.27 -1.61 4.91
C GLY A 378 -37.82 -1.16 5.12
N VAL A 379 -36.86 -2.04 4.87
CA VAL A 379 -35.44 -1.82 5.13
C VAL A 379 -34.76 -1.00 4.03
N THR A 380 -35.24 -1.05 2.78
CA THR A 380 -34.61 -0.42 1.61
C THR A 380 -34.40 1.11 1.77
N PRO A 381 -35.37 1.91 2.20
CA PRO A 381 -35.16 3.35 2.40
C PRO A 381 -34.08 3.66 3.44
N TRP A 382 -34.03 2.89 4.52
CA TRP A 382 -33.04 3.08 5.58
C TRP A 382 -31.64 2.69 5.14
N THR A 383 -31.51 1.63 4.33
CA THR A 383 -30.23 1.23 3.75
C THR A 383 -29.67 2.31 2.85
N LYS A 384 -30.51 3.06 2.10
CA LYS A 384 -30.08 4.23 1.31
C LYS A 384 -29.53 5.34 2.20
N VAL A 385 -30.22 5.69 3.28
CA VAL A 385 -29.75 6.74 4.22
C VAL A 385 -28.43 6.35 4.86
N ILE A 386 -28.27 5.07 5.22
CA ILE A 386 -27.01 4.52 5.76
C ILE A 386 -25.89 4.65 4.73
N ASN A 387 -26.14 4.27 3.47
CA ASN A 387 -25.17 4.39 2.37
C ASN A 387 -24.74 5.86 2.18
N ASP A 388 -25.68 6.77 2.09
CA ASP A 388 -25.39 8.19 1.87
C ASP A 388 -24.65 8.81 3.06
N THR A 389 -24.93 8.34 4.28
CA THR A 389 -24.17 8.69 5.47
C THR A 389 -22.73 8.22 5.39
N GLY A 390 -22.49 6.96 4.96
CA GLY A 390 -21.15 6.41 4.74
C GLY A 390 -20.36 7.16 3.68
N ILE A 391 -21.02 7.62 2.61
CA ILE A 391 -20.42 8.44 1.55
C ILE A 391 -20.08 9.84 2.07
N ALA A 392 -21.02 10.46 2.79
CA ALA A 392 -20.90 11.83 3.27
C ALA A 392 -19.85 11.99 4.38
N VAL A 393 -19.75 10.99 5.26
CA VAL A 393 -18.86 11.04 6.44
C VAL A 393 -17.71 10.07 6.26
N ASN A 394 -16.62 10.52 5.65
CA ASN A 394 -15.37 9.78 5.55
C ASN A 394 -14.26 10.49 6.35
N GLN A 395 -13.18 9.77 6.66
CA GLN A 395 -12.02 10.31 7.40
C GLN A 395 -11.16 11.17 6.46
N LEU A 396 -11.66 12.35 6.04
CA LEU A 396 -10.92 13.39 5.30
C LEU A 396 -9.98 12.84 4.20
N GLY A 397 -10.44 11.83 3.44
CA GLY A 397 -9.67 11.20 2.38
C GLY A 397 -8.57 10.22 2.83
N ALA A 398 -8.33 10.04 4.14
CA ALA A 398 -7.34 9.08 4.65
C ALA A 398 -7.89 7.65 4.65
N ARG A 399 -9.20 7.49 4.89
CA ARG A 399 -9.92 6.21 4.83
C ARG A 399 -11.36 6.49 4.43
N LEU A 400 -11.85 5.78 3.42
CA LEU A 400 -13.27 5.86 3.02
C LEU A 400 -14.13 5.26 4.12
N GLY A 401 -15.33 5.80 4.32
CA GLY A 401 -16.35 5.19 5.16
C GLY A 401 -16.67 3.79 4.63
N ALA A 402 -16.72 2.81 5.54
CA ALA A 402 -17.03 1.42 5.20
C ALA A 402 -18.09 0.91 6.17
N ILE A 403 -19.27 0.63 5.62
CA ILE A 403 -20.41 0.11 6.38
C ILE A 403 -20.85 -1.20 5.70
N SER A 404 -20.95 -2.29 6.44
CA SER A 404 -21.63 -3.49 5.98
C SER A 404 -23.03 -3.56 6.59
N VAL A 405 -24.01 -3.94 5.78
CA VAL A 405 -25.40 -4.06 6.19
C VAL A 405 -25.81 -5.52 6.12
N THR A 406 -26.37 -6.03 7.21
CA THR A 406 -26.77 -7.42 7.34
C THR A 406 -28.28 -7.52 7.56
N LEU A 407 -28.92 -8.44 6.85
CA LEU A 407 -30.33 -8.78 6.98
C LEU A 407 -30.50 -10.29 7.03
N ASP A 408 -31.47 -10.77 7.82
CA ASP A 408 -31.77 -12.19 7.90
C ASP A 408 -32.38 -12.72 6.60
N VAL A 409 -32.01 -13.94 6.19
CA VAL A 409 -32.53 -14.57 4.97
C VAL A 409 -34.02 -14.86 5.02
N TRP A 410 -34.63 -14.89 6.22
CA TRP A 410 -36.08 -15.05 6.43
C TRP A 410 -36.83 -13.74 6.57
N HIS A 411 -36.14 -12.57 6.50
CA HIS A 411 -36.79 -11.26 6.50
C HIS A 411 -37.64 -11.09 5.23
N LEU A 412 -38.84 -10.54 5.35
CA LEU A 412 -39.76 -10.43 4.21
C LEU A 412 -39.25 -9.53 3.08
N ASP A 413 -38.35 -8.61 3.39
CA ASP A 413 -37.72 -7.71 2.39
C ASP A 413 -36.42 -8.27 1.81
N ILE A 414 -36.08 -9.56 2.04
CA ILE A 414 -34.78 -10.09 1.63
C ILE A 414 -34.51 -9.97 0.12
N TYR A 415 -35.50 -10.18 -0.72
CA TYR A 415 -35.35 -10.07 -2.17
C TYR A 415 -35.04 -8.63 -2.59
N ASP A 416 -35.82 -7.64 -2.08
CA ASP A 416 -35.57 -6.22 -2.33
C ASP A 416 -34.17 -5.79 -1.83
N PHE A 417 -33.72 -6.38 -0.71
CA PHE A 417 -32.41 -6.13 -0.12
C PHE A 417 -31.26 -6.69 -1.00
N LEU A 418 -31.39 -7.91 -1.53
CA LEU A 418 -30.39 -8.52 -2.41
C LEU A 418 -30.26 -7.76 -3.74
N ASP A 419 -31.36 -7.17 -4.22
CA ASP A 419 -31.36 -6.41 -5.48
C ASP A 419 -30.78 -4.98 -5.36
N LEU A 420 -30.53 -4.47 -4.14
CA LEU A 420 -30.09 -3.10 -3.90
C LEU A 420 -28.83 -2.69 -4.67
N GLN A 421 -27.90 -3.61 -4.87
CA GLN A 421 -26.60 -3.36 -5.51
C GLN A 421 -26.49 -3.92 -6.94
N THR A 422 -27.57 -4.44 -7.51
CA THR A 422 -27.60 -4.87 -8.91
C THR A 422 -27.56 -3.66 -9.86
N GLU A 423 -27.37 -3.88 -11.16
CA GLU A 423 -27.34 -2.81 -12.19
C GLU A 423 -28.65 -1.99 -12.22
N THR A 424 -29.78 -2.64 -11.89
CA THR A 424 -31.11 -2.03 -11.82
C THR A 424 -31.48 -1.56 -10.41
N GLY A 425 -30.62 -1.83 -9.43
CA GLY A 425 -30.85 -1.56 -8.01
C GLY A 425 -30.78 -0.07 -7.65
N ASP A 426 -31.31 0.24 -6.48
CA ASP A 426 -31.48 1.60 -5.98
C ASP A 426 -30.19 2.27 -5.52
N ILE A 427 -29.10 1.50 -5.31
CA ILE A 427 -27.82 2.02 -4.77
C ILE A 427 -26.70 1.83 -5.78
N ARG A 428 -26.36 2.89 -6.48
CA ARG A 428 -25.33 2.90 -7.53
C ARG A 428 -23.96 3.31 -7.02
N SER A 429 -23.90 4.19 -6.02
CA SER A 429 -22.66 4.65 -5.39
C SER A 429 -22.46 3.90 -4.09
N LYS A 430 -21.39 3.11 -3.99
CA LYS A 430 -21.20 2.12 -2.92
C LYS A 430 -20.30 2.66 -1.81
N ALA A 431 -20.83 2.83 -0.61
CA ALA A 431 -20.07 2.97 0.63
C ALA A 431 -20.18 1.73 1.52
N PHE A 432 -20.91 0.68 1.09
CA PHE A 432 -21.12 -0.50 1.91
C PHE A 432 -21.18 -1.80 1.09
N ASP A 433 -21.01 -2.91 1.78
CA ASP A 433 -21.23 -4.26 1.29
C ASP A 433 -22.50 -4.84 1.91
N VAL A 434 -23.25 -5.64 1.13
CA VAL A 434 -24.47 -6.34 1.52
C VAL A 434 -24.08 -7.78 1.87
N PHE A 435 -24.48 -8.25 3.06
CA PHE A 435 -24.27 -9.60 3.53
C PHE A 435 -25.55 -10.24 4.09
#